data_bf1ec7a109bdf81ce2c4a1285aa97752
#
_entry.id   bf1ec7a109bdf81ce2c4a1285aa97752
#
_cell.length_a   1.000
_cell.length_b   1.000
_cell.length_c   1.000
_cell.angle_alpha   90.00
_cell.angle_beta   90.00
_cell.angle_gamma   90.00
#
_symmetry.space_group_name_H-M   'P 1'
#
loop_
_entity.id
_entity.type
_entity.pdbx_description
1 polymer ?
#
loop_
_entity_poly.entity_id
_entity_poly.type
_entity_poly.pdbx_seq_one_letter_code
_entity_poly.pdbx_strand_id
1 'polypeptide(L)'
;RQHVGLEGYAFNAKGKVFNIAENTGILKYKLWQQRIPLTVISPTEIKRLATGKGNADKELMTRQFRIDTGLNLKQELTPKSSKVINPVSDIVDSYYVCKELWYKIIDF
;
A
#
# COMPACT_ATOMS: atom_id res chain seq x y z
N ARG A 1 10.40 1.30 -18.52
CA ARG A 1 10.71 0.06 -17.83
C ARG A 1 9.70 -0.16 -16.70
N GLN A 2 9.08 -1.34 -16.69
CA GLN A 2 8.08 -1.67 -15.67
C GLN A 2 8.74 -2.10 -14.36
N HIS A 3 8.12 -1.71 -13.25
CA HIS A 3 8.55 -2.09 -11.92
C HIS A 3 7.30 -2.19 -11.03
N VAL A 4 7.23 -3.22 -10.19
CA VAL A 4 6.06 -3.46 -9.35
C VAL A 4 6.46 -3.34 -7.88
N GLY A 5 5.68 -2.56 -7.14
CA GLY A 5 5.75 -2.49 -5.70
C GLY A 5 4.60 -3.28 -5.07
N LEU A 6 4.89 -4.02 -4.03
CA LEU A 6 3.90 -4.81 -3.32
C LEU A 6 4.04 -4.57 -1.82
N GLU A 7 2.92 -4.27 -1.16
CA GLU A 7 2.89 -4.21 0.29
C GLU A 7 3.04 -5.62 0.87
N GLY A 8 4.01 -5.79 1.78
CA GLY A 8 4.19 -7.05 2.48
C GLY A 8 3.06 -7.29 3.49
N TYR A 9 2.72 -8.55 3.71
CA TYR A 9 1.74 -8.90 4.74
C TYR A 9 2.35 -8.75 6.14
N ALA A 10 1.49 -8.42 7.14
CA ALA A 10 1.93 -8.22 8.50
C ALA A 10 2.43 -9.55 9.10
N PHE A 11 3.56 -9.50 9.80
CA PHE A 11 4.18 -10.69 10.41
C PHE A 11 3.23 -11.40 11.37
N ASN A 12 2.38 -10.64 12.09
CA ASN A 12 1.43 -11.18 13.05
C ASN A 12 0.03 -11.42 12.48
N ALA A 13 -0.15 -11.35 11.15
CA ALA A 13 -1.44 -11.61 10.54
C ALA A 13 -1.86 -13.04 10.79
N LYS A 14 -3.13 -13.23 11.20
CA LYS A 14 -3.71 -14.55 11.48
C LYS A 14 -4.79 -14.86 10.45
N GLY A 15 -5.10 -16.14 10.28
CA GLY A 15 -6.16 -16.58 9.38
C GLY A 15 -5.76 -16.50 7.92
N LYS A 16 -6.03 -15.38 7.28
CA LYS A 16 -5.84 -15.23 5.83
C LYS A 16 -4.38 -15.13 5.37
N VAL A 17 -3.41 -15.17 6.28
CA VAL A 17 -1.99 -15.02 5.91
C VAL A 17 -1.52 -16.10 4.93
N PHE A 18 -2.01 -17.33 5.04
CA PHE A 18 -1.62 -18.41 4.12
C PHE A 18 -2.15 -18.14 2.71
N ASN A 19 -3.39 -17.67 2.58
CA ASN A 19 -3.96 -17.32 1.28
C ASN A 19 -3.21 -16.14 0.66
N ILE A 20 -2.85 -15.14 1.45
CA ILE A 20 -2.06 -13.99 1.01
C ILE A 20 -0.69 -14.46 0.52
N ALA A 21 -0.02 -15.32 1.30
CA ALA A 21 1.31 -15.84 0.94
C ALA A 21 1.25 -16.65 -0.36
N GLU A 22 0.23 -17.49 -0.53
CA GLU A 22 0.04 -18.30 -1.73
C GLU A 22 -0.18 -17.41 -2.96
N ASN A 23 -1.09 -16.44 -2.87
CA ASN A 23 -1.36 -15.51 -3.97
C ASN A 23 -0.14 -14.65 -4.30
N THR A 24 0.60 -14.22 -3.30
CA THR A 24 1.84 -13.45 -3.49
C THR A 24 2.89 -14.29 -4.20
N GLY A 25 3.00 -15.57 -3.86
CA GLY A 25 3.91 -16.50 -4.53
C GLY A 25 3.63 -16.63 -6.02
N ILE A 26 2.34 -16.77 -6.39
CA ILE A 26 1.92 -16.83 -7.79
C ILE A 26 2.26 -15.55 -8.53
N LEU A 27 1.99 -14.39 -7.91
CA LEU A 27 2.31 -13.09 -8.49
C LEU A 27 3.82 -12.96 -8.72
N LYS A 28 4.63 -13.31 -7.74
CA LYS A 28 6.09 -13.25 -7.86
C LYS A 28 6.60 -14.10 -9.01
N TYR A 29 6.05 -15.31 -9.16
CA TYR A 29 6.42 -16.22 -10.23
C TYR A 29 6.11 -15.63 -11.61
N LYS A 30 4.91 -15.09 -11.77
CA LYS A 30 4.50 -14.47 -13.04
C LYS A 30 5.34 -13.26 -13.40
N LEU A 31 5.66 -12.42 -12.43
CA LEU A 31 6.52 -11.25 -12.65
C LEU A 31 7.93 -11.68 -13.02
N TRP A 32 8.46 -12.71 -12.36
CA TRP A 32 9.76 -13.28 -12.69
C TRP A 32 9.79 -13.80 -14.12
N GLN A 33 8.75 -14.51 -14.57
CA GLN A 33 8.66 -15.01 -15.94
C GLN A 33 8.70 -13.87 -16.99
N GLN A 34 8.10 -12.75 -16.66
CA GLN A 34 8.06 -11.58 -17.54
C GLN A 34 9.25 -10.63 -17.33
N ARG A 35 10.17 -10.99 -16.46
CA ARG A 35 11.33 -10.17 -16.11
C ARG A 35 10.98 -8.78 -15.61
N ILE A 36 9.90 -8.68 -14.85
CA ILE A 36 9.47 -7.44 -14.22
C ILE A 36 10.01 -7.41 -12.78
N PRO A 37 10.84 -6.43 -12.41
CA PRO A 37 11.34 -6.31 -11.04
C PRO A 37 10.21 -6.09 -10.04
N LEU A 38 10.31 -6.74 -8.89
CA LEU A 38 9.35 -6.60 -7.79
C LEU A 38 10.09 -6.15 -6.53
N THR A 39 9.56 -5.14 -5.88
CA THR A 39 10.02 -4.70 -4.56
C THR A 39 8.89 -4.89 -3.55
N VAL A 40 9.16 -5.61 -2.48
CA VAL A 40 8.21 -5.77 -1.37
C VAL A 40 8.51 -4.71 -0.32
N ILE A 41 7.49 -3.96 0.08
CA ILE A 41 7.61 -2.85 1.01
C ILE A 41 6.77 -3.15 2.25
N SER A 42 7.35 -3.00 3.44
CA SER A 42 6.63 -3.30 4.68
C SER A 42 5.55 -2.26 4.97
N PRO A 43 4.44 -2.65 5.63
CA PRO A 43 3.42 -1.68 6.05
C PRO A 43 3.97 -0.55 6.92
N THR A 44 4.93 -0.85 7.77
CA THR A 44 5.58 0.15 8.64
C THR A 44 6.31 1.22 7.83
N GLU A 45 7.04 0.82 6.77
CA GLU A 45 7.70 1.76 5.88
C GLU A 45 6.71 2.68 5.18
N ILE A 46 5.62 2.10 4.68
CA ILE A 46 4.58 2.85 3.98
C ILE A 46 3.97 3.91 4.91
N LYS A 47 3.62 3.52 6.13
CA LYS A 47 3.04 4.41 7.12
C LYS A 47 4.01 5.52 7.52
N ARG A 48 5.28 5.18 7.69
CA ARG A 48 6.32 6.15 8.05
C ARG A 48 6.55 7.16 6.92
N LEU A 49 6.57 6.70 5.68
CA LEU A 49 6.68 7.61 4.53
C LEU A 49 5.51 8.58 4.49
N ALA A 50 4.29 8.06 4.66
CA ALA A 50 3.07 8.88 4.53
C ALA A 50 2.94 9.89 5.66
N THR A 51 3.12 9.47 6.91
CA THR A 51 2.74 10.26 8.09
C THR A 51 3.90 10.57 9.03
N GLY A 52 5.05 9.96 8.84
CA GLY A 52 6.17 10.01 9.78
C GLY A 52 6.04 9.02 10.94
N LYS A 53 4.94 8.29 11.03
CA LYS A 53 4.67 7.33 12.12
C LYS A 53 4.46 5.93 11.56
N GLY A 54 5.32 4.98 11.95
CA GLY A 54 5.24 3.60 11.47
C GLY A 54 4.01 2.84 11.94
N ASN A 55 3.28 3.35 12.92
CA ASN A 55 2.06 2.75 13.45
C ASN A 55 0.79 3.57 13.12
N ALA A 56 0.83 4.40 12.08
CA ALA A 56 -0.31 5.20 11.68
C ALA A 56 -1.53 4.33 11.36
N ASP A 57 -2.71 4.78 11.78
CA ASP A 57 -3.96 4.09 11.47
C ASP A 57 -4.53 4.56 10.13
N LYS A 58 -5.64 3.94 9.71
CA LYS A 58 -6.28 4.24 8.43
C LYS A 58 -6.76 5.69 8.34
N GLU A 59 -7.22 6.25 9.45
CA GLU A 59 -7.71 7.63 9.50
C GLU A 59 -6.57 8.61 9.26
N LEU A 60 -5.43 8.40 9.90
CA LEU A 60 -4.26 9.25 9.74
C LEU A 60 -3.69 9.15 8.31
N MET A 61 -3.63 7.94 7.76
CA MET A 61 -3.18 7.72 6.40
C MET A 61 -4.06 8.45 5.39
N THR A 62 -5.37 8.36 5.55
CA THR A 62 -6.33 9.00 4.64
C THR A 62 -6.29 10.51 4.75
N ARG A 63 -6.12 11.03 5.96
CA ARG A 63 -5.95 12.47 6.16
C ARG A 63 -4.70 13.00 5.44
N GLN A 64 -3.60 12.28 5.56
CA GLN A 64 -2.36 12.65 4.89
C GLN A 64 -2.51 12.59 3.37
N PHE A 65 -3.20 11.57 2.86
CA PHE A 65 -3.50 11.45 1.43
C PHE A 65 -4.25 12.67 0.91
N ARG A 66 -5.24 13.15 1.66
CA ARG A 66 -6.00 14.34 1.29
C ARG A 66 -5.10 15.59 1.24
N ILE A 67 -4.18 15.71 2.18
CA ILE A 67 -3.20 16.80 2.21
C ILE A 67 -2.28 16.73 0.99
N ASP A 68 -1.77 15.54 0.69
CA ASP A 68 -0.78 15.34 -0.37
C ASP A 68 -1.37 15.45 -1.78
N THR A 69 -2.61 15.02 -1.96
CA THR A 69 -3.25 14.95 -3.30
C THR A 69 -4.38 15.94 -3.51
N GLY A 70 -4.95 16.48 -2.44
CA GLY A 70 -6.14 17.31 -2.51
C GLY A 70 -7.44 16.52 -2.69
N LEU A 71 -7.39 15.19 -2.73
CA LEU A 71 -8.57 14.34 -2.96
C LEU A 71 -9.17 13.85 -1.66
N ASN A 72 -10.47 14.03 -1.50
CA ASN A 72 -11.22 13.50 -0.37
C ASN A 72 -11.97 12.23 -0.79
N LEU A 73 -11.25 11.10 -0.83
CA LEU A 73 -11.80 9.82 -1.29
C LEU A 73 -12.94 9.33 -0.42
N LYS A 74 -12.88 9.56 0.88
CA LYS A 74 -13.94 9.15 1.79
C LYS A 74 -15.27 9.80 1.41
N GLN A 75 -15.24 11.09 1.12
CA GLN A 75 -16.43 11.82 0.70
C GLN A 75 -16.94 11.36 -0.67
N GLU A 76 -16.04 11.07 -1.59
CA GLU A 76 -16.39 10.67 -2.95
C GLU A 76 -16.88 9.23 -3.04
N LEU A 77 -16.23 8.31 -2.33
CA LEU A 77 -16.50 6.87 -2.47
C LEU A 77 -17.34 6.28 -1.35
N THR A 78 -17.20 6.81 -0.13
CA THR A 78 -17.92 6.28 1.04
C THR A 78 -18.51 7.40 1.89
N PRO A 79 -19.36 8.28 1.31
CA PRO A 79 -19.84 9.47 2.02
C PRO A 79 -20.69 9.17 3.25
N LYS A 80 -21.30 7.99 3.29
CA LYS A 80 -22.18 7.59 4.42
C LYS A 80 -21.44 6.90 5.55
N SER A 81 -20.16 6.57 5.35
CA SER A 81 -19.37 5.92 6.40
C SER A 81 -18.75 6.96 7.33
N SER A 82 -18.83 6.70 8.63
CA SER A 82 -18.12 7.52 9.63
C SER A 82 -16.66 7.17 9.77
N LYS A 83 -16.26 5.99 9.24
CA LYS A 83 -14.89 5.47 9.32
C LYS A 83 -14.30 5.32 7.94
N VAL A 84 -12.97 5.25 7.88
CA VAL A 84 -12.27 4.89 6.65
C VAL A 84 -12.43 3.38 6.43
N ILE A 85 -13.05 3.02 5.32
CA ILE A 85 -13.29 1.63 4.92
C ILE A 85 -12.81 1.43 3.48
N ASN A 86 -12.77 0.17 3.03
CA ASN A 86 -12.48 -0.12 1.63
C ASN A 86 -13.60 0.41 0.73
N PRO A 87 -13.31 0.88 -0.48
CA PRO A 87 -11.98 0.83 -1.14
C PRO A 87 -11.04 1.98 -0.79
N VAL A 88 -11.45 2.93 0.05
CA VAL A 88 -10.65 4.12 0.36
C VAL A 88 -9.28 3.74 0.94
N SER A 89 -9.26 2.88 1.96
CA SER A 89 -8.00 2.48 2.59
C SER A 89 -7.05 1.79 1.61
N ASP A 90 -7.56 0.95 0.72
CA ASP A 90 -6.73 0.25 -0.27
C ASP A 90 -6.15 1.22 -1.30
N ILE A 91 -6.92 2.20 -1.74
CA ILE A 91 -6.45 3.21 -2.69
C ILE A 91 -5.35 4.06 -2.04
N VAL A 92 -5.54 4.48 -0.80
CA VAL A 92 -4.55 5.26 -0.05
C VAL A 92 -3.26 4.47 0.09
N ASP A 93 -3.35 3.21 0.50
CA ASP A 93 -2.17 2.35 0.67
C ASP A 93 -1.43 2.16 -0.66
N SER A 94 -2.15 1.91 -1.75
CA SER A 94 -1.53 1.72 -3.06
C SER A 94 -0.81 2.98 -3.55
N TYR A 95 -1.35 4.15 -3.27
CA TYR A 95 -0.69 5.42 -3.59
C TYR A 95 0.67 5.52 -2.89
N TYR A 96 0.72 5.22 -1.60
CA TYR A 96 1.96 5.31 -0.83
C TYR A 96 2.94 4.17 -1.14
N VAL A 97 2.47 3.00 -1.51
CA VAL A 97 3.33 1.93 -2.04
C VAL A 97 4.02 2.42 -3.32
N CYS A 98 3.27 3.00 -4.23
CA CYS A 98 3.81 3.53 -5.47
C CYS A 98 4.83 4.66 -5.21
N LYS A 99 4.54 5.54 -4.28
CA LYS A 99 5.41 6.66 -3.91
C LYS A 99 6.72 6.17 -3.29
N GLU A 100 6.66 5.20 -2.39
CA GLU A 100 7.86 4.61 -1.78
C GLU A 100 8.70 3.89 -2.83
N LEU A 101 8.05 3.13 -3.72
CA LEU A 101 8.73 2.46 -4.82
C LEU A 101 9.46 3.46 -5.72
N TRP A 102 8.81 4.57 -6.04
CA TRP A 102 9.42 5.63 -6.84
C TRP A 102 10.71 6.15 -6.19
N TYR A 103 10.67 6.44 -4.90
CA TYR A 103 11.85 6.91 -4.18
C TYR A 103 12.97 5.86 -4.17
N LYS A 104 12.65 4.58 -4.03
CA LYS A 104 13.64 3.50 -4.07
C LYS A 104 14.30 3.37 -5.44
N ILE A 105 13.55 3.61 -6.51
CA ILE A 105 14.06 3.51 -7.89
C ILE A 105 14.95 4.69 -8.23
N ILE A 106 14.57 5.91 -7.87
CA ILE A 106 15.34 7.10 -8.24
C ILE A 106 16.62 7.28 -7.43
N ASP A 107 16.76 6.57 -6.31
CA ASP A 107 17.97 6.60 -5.48
C ASP A 107 19.11 5.76 -6.06
N PHE A 108 18.90 5.12 -7.20
CA PHE A 108 19.94 4.37 -7.90
C PHE A 108 20.74 5.21 -8.88
#